data_88d14df3b668e2e78320426df651c05f
#
_entry.id   88d14df3b668e2e78320426df651c05f
#
_cell.length_a   1.000
_cell.length_b   1.000
_cell.length_c   1.000
_cell.angle_alpha   90.00
_cell.angle_beta   90.00
_cell.angle_gamma   90.00
#
_symmetry.space_group_name_H-M   'P 1'
#
loop_
_entity.id
_entity.type
_entity.pdbx_description
1 polymer ?
#
loop_
_entity_poly.entity_id
_entity_poly.type
_entity_poly.pdbx_seq_one_letter_code
_entity_poly.pdbx_strand_id
1 'polypeptide(L)'
;MKNRRCLLWSGLIGLVGCVHLLFLDAVPFLRMVVICTTLLIGMKWIVLFEWGGQLTWRRRLVFCFLWFGMEPRPFAVKKRILCWKKDALVGMSCFLIGLLASVMVAHFDDVPLLLMFVPLSIAFHYGLLRLLTAWWRMRGIAVRPLFRNPLVCEGLADFWSKRWNLSFSQMMARTVHRPVANRFGRRVGIFSVFLVSGLLHELAITLPVQSGYGLPTLYFAAHGLVVLVERDSWPLWIKRSLAIAMVALPLPLLFPAQFTEEVIVFTLNQLIIF
;
A
#
# COMPACT_ATOMS: atom_id res chain seq x y z
N MET A 1 -27.43 0.27 5.64
CA MET A 1 -26.05 0.27 5.05
C MET A 1 -24.96 0.40 6.11
N LYS A 2 -25.11 1.25 7.14
CA LYS A 2 -24.07 1.52 8.17
C LYS A 2 -23.68 0.25 8.95
N ASN A 3 -24.62 -0.50 9.46
CA ASN A 3 -24.35 -1.74 10.24
C ASN A 3 -23.63 -2.82 9.41
N ARG A 4 -23.93 -2.90 8.10
CA ARG A 4 -23.27 -3.90 7.22
C ARG A 4 -21.79 -3.58 6.99
N ARG A 5 -21.39 -2.29 6.92
CA ARG A 5 -19.98 -1.91 6.83
C ARG A 5 -19.19 -2.33 8.07
N CYS A 6 -19.70 -1.98 9.25
CA CYS A 6 -19.06 -2.39 10.50
C CYS A 6 -18.90 -3.91 10.55
N LEU A 7 -19.94 -4.66 10.17
CA LEU A 7 -19.90 -6.12 10.14
C LEU A 7 -18.82 -6.66 9.18
N LEU A 8 -18.68 -6.07 7.98
CA LEU A 8 -17.65 -6.49 7.01
C LEU A 8 -16.23 -6.22 7.53
N TRP A 9 -15.99 -5.04 8.12
CA TRP A 9 -14.69 -4.73 8.72
C TRP A 9 -14.39 -5.59 9.93
N SER A 10 -15.35 -5.81 10.83
CA SER A 10 -15.18 -6.69 11.98
C SER A 10 -14.94 -8.14 11.55
N GLY A 11 -15.66 -8.60 10.52
CA GLY A 11 -15.45 -9.92 9.94
C GLY A 11 -14.06 -10.08 9.32
N LEU A 12 -13.54 -9.06 8.65
CA LEU A 12 -12.18 -9.08 8.12
C LEU A 12 -11.14 -9.15 9.24
N ILE A 13 -11.29 -8.35 10.30
CA ILE A 13 -10.38 -8.37 11.45
C ILE A 13 -10.43 -9.74 12.14
N GLY A 14 -11.63 -10.28 12.36
CA GLY A 14 -11.79 -11.63 12.92
C GLY A 14 -11.14 -12.72 12.05
N LEU A 15 -11.30 -12.64 10.74
CA LEU A 15 -10.66 -13.56 9.79
C LEU A 15 -9.13 -13.47 9.86
N VAL A 16 -8.56 -12.26 9.93
CA VAL A 16 -7.12 -12.05 10.10
C VAL A 16 -6.65 -12.66 11.43
N GLY A 17 -7.41 -12.46 12.51
CA GLY A 17 -7.12 -13.09 13.80
C GLY A 17 -7.11 -14.61 13.72
N CYS A 18 -8.12 -15.23 13.10
CA CYS A 18 -8.14 -16.67 12.87
C CYS A 18 -6.94 -17.17 12.06
N VAL A 19 -6.62 -16.46 10.96
CA VAL A 19 -5.47 -16.80 10.12
C VAL A 19 -4.16 -16.65 10.91
N HIS A 20 -4.01 -15.62 11.71
CA HIS A 20 -2.83 -15.45 12.57
C HIS A 20 -2.67 -16.62 13.54
N LEU A 21 -3.76 -17.03 14.22
CA LEU A 21 -3.76 -18.16 15.15
C LEU A 21 -3.39 -19.48 14.47
N LEU A 22 -3.90 -19.71 13.25
CA LEU A 22 -3.61 -20.94 12.48
C LEU A 22 -2.15 -21.03 12.03
N PHE A 23 -1.46 -19.90 11.89
CA PHE A 23 -0.08 -19.82 11.42
C PHE A 23 0.90 -19.34 12.51
N LEU A 24 0.54 -19.48 13.79
CA LEU A 24 1.40 -19.04 14.91
C LEU A 24 2.80 -19.68 14.88
N ASP A 25 2.88 -20.97 14.54
CA ASP A 25 4.13 -21.72 14.48
C ASP A 25 4.88 -21.55 13.15
N ALA A 26 4.28 -20.84 12.19
CA ALA A 26 4.93 -20.59 10.91
C ALA A 26 6.01 -19.48 11.04
N VAL A 27 7.00 -19.54 10.15
CA VAL A 27 8.00 -18.46 10.05
C VAL A 27 7.33 -17.10 9.79
N PRO A 28 7.83 -15.98 10.36
CA PRO A 28 7.20 -14.67 10.27
C PRO A 28 6.91 -14.21 8.85
N PHE A 29 7.80 -14.50 7.90
CA PHE A 29 7.58 -14.21 6.48
C PHE A 29 6.30 -14.88 5.93
N LEU A 30 6.11 -16.18 6.16
CA LEU A 30 4.91 -16.89 5.70
C LEU A 30 3.66 -16.33 6.36
N ARG A 31 3.72 -16.05 7.66
CA ARG A 31 2.65 -15.45 8.44
C ARG A 31 2.24 -14.10 7.85
N MET A 32 3.24 -13.24 7.54
CA MET A 32 3.00 -11.96 6.86
C MET A 32 2.32 -12.15 5.50
N VAL A 33 2.82 -13.05 4.66
CA VAL A 33 2.25 -13.28 3.31
C VAL A 33 0.79 -13.70 3.40
N VAL A 34 0.44 -14.61 4.30
CA VAL A 34 -0.94 -15.10 4.45
C VAL A 34 -1.85 -13.99 5.01
N ILE A 35 -1.39 -13.25 6.01
CA ILE A 35 -2.15 -12.12 6.58
C ILE A 35 -2.36 -11.01 5.53
N CYS A 36 -1.30 -10.59 4.82
CA CYS A 36 -1.40 -9.57 3.78
C CYS A 36 -2.33 -9.99 2.63
N THR A 37 -2.28 -11.27 2.24
CA THR A 37 -3.19 -11.83 1.23
C THR A 37 -4.64 -11.81 1.71
N THR A 38 -4.88 -12.20 2.96
CA THR A 38 -6.20 -12.17 3.60
C THR A 38 -6.75 -10.74 3.66
N LEU A 39 -5.93 -9.78 4.09
CA LEU A 39 -6.28 -8.36 4.11
C LEU A 39 -6.60 -7.85 2.71
N LEU A 40 -5.76 -8.14 1.71
CA LEU A 40 -5.96 -7.70 0.33
C LEU A 40 -7.28 -8.22 -0.23
N ILE A 41 -7.54 -9.51 -0.11
CA ILE A 41 -8.75 -10.15 -0.62
C ILE A 41 -9.98 -9.64 0.13
N GLY A 42 -9.94 -9.58 1.45
CA GLY A 42 -11.05 -9.10 2.27
C GLY A 42 -11.40 -7.64 1.98
N MET A 43 -10.39 -6.75 1.86
CA MET A 43 -10.62 -5.37 1.45
C MET A 43 -11.23 -5.26 0.05
N LYS A 44 -10.89 -6.15 -0.88
CA LYS A 44 -11.52 -6.18 -2.23
C LYS A 44 -12.98 -6.59 -2.17
N TRP A 45 -13.34 -7.52 -1.31
CA TRP A 45 -14.74 -7.87 -1.07
C TRP A 45 -15.52 -6.70 -0.49
N ILE A 46 -14.95 -5.95 0.48
CA ILE A 46 -15.56 -4.73 1.01
C ILE A 46 -15.78 -3.70 -0.12
N VAL A 47 -14.78 -3.49 -0.96
CA VAL A 47 -14.86 -2.57 -2.10
C VAL A 47 -15.90 -2.99 -3.12
N LEU A 48 -16.00 -4.28 -3.46
CA LEU A 48 -17.02 -4.80 -4.37
C LEU A 48 -18.43 -4.59 -3.80
N PHE A 49 -18.59 -4.84 -2.51
CA PHE A 49 -19.86 -4.59 -1.82
C PHE A 49 -20.25 -3.10 -1.85
N GLU A 50 -19.31 -2.21 -1.54
CA GLU A 50 -19.52 -0.75 -1.53
C GLU A 50 -19.79 -0.19 -2.94
N TRP A 51 -19.16 -0.77 -3.95
CA TRP A 51 -19.36 -0.34 -5.33
C TRP A 51 -20.75 -0.64 -5.84
N GLY A 52 -21.36 -1.76 -5.43
CA GLY A 52 -22.73 -2.17 -5.81
C GLY A 52 -22.92 -2.50 -7.30
N GLY A 53 -21.87 -2.39 -8.12
CA GLY A 53 -21.91 -2.75 -9.53
C GLY A 53 -21.74 -4.26 -9.74
N GLN A 54 -22.06 -4.72 -10.95
CA GLN A 54 -22.00 -6.13 -11.28
C GLN A 54 -20.74 -6.48 -12.08
N LEU A 55 -20.03 -7.50 -11.63
CA LEU A 55 -18.99 -8.19 -12.39
C LEU A 55 -19.42 -9.64 -12.55
N THR A 56 -19.11 -10.23 -13.70
CA THR A 56 -19.20 -11.67 -13.86
C THR A 56 -18.27 -12.35 -12.86
N TRP A 57 -18.55 -13.61 -12.48
CA TRP A 57 -17.72 -14.32 -11.48
C TRP A 57 -16.24 -14.41 -11.89
N ARG A 58 -15.97 -14.65 -13.20
CA ARG A 58 -14.58 -14.66 -13.73
C ARG A 58 -13.89 -13.31 -13.55
N ARG A 59 -14.56 -12.19 -13.82
CA ARG A 59 -13.99 -10.84 -13.62
C ARG A 59 -13.81 -10.49 -12.15
N ARG A 60 -14.65 -11.03 -11.26
CA ARG A 60 -14.45 -10.89 -9.81
C ARG A 60 -13.19 -11.61 -9.35
N LEU A 61 -12.98 -12.87 -9.78
CA LEU A 61 -11.75 -13.61 -9.46
C LEU A 61 -10.52 -12.90 -9.99
N VAL A 62 -10.54 -12.48 -11.25
CA VAL A 62 -9.44 -11.72 -11.86
C VAL A 62 -9.15 -10.43 -11.09
N PHE A 63 -10.16 -9.67 -10.72
CA PHE A 63 -10.00 -8.47 -9.90
C PHE A 63 -9.44 -8.80 -8.52
N CYS A 64 -9.92 -9.84 -7.86
CA CYS A 64 -9.49 -10.20 -6.51
C CYS A 64 -8.05 -10.74 -6.45
N PHE A 65 -7.65 -11.56 -7.40
CA PHE A 65 -6.41 -12.31 -7.31
C PHE A 65 -5.29 -11.82 -8.24
N LEU A 66 -5.62 -11.16 -9.36
CA LEU A 66 -4.63 -10.79 -10.38
C LEU A 66 -4.43 -9.27 -10.52
N TRP A 67 -5.00 -8.47 -9.64
CA TRP A 67 -4.81 -7.03 -9.62
C TRP A 67 -4.62 -6.52 -8.19
N PHE A 68 -3.65 -5.67 -7.95
CA PHE A 68 -3.40 -5.09 -6.62
C PHE A 68 -4.28 -3.87 -6.31
N GLY A 69 -4.88 -3.27 -7.34
CA GLY A 69 -5.71 -2.07 -7.14
C GLY A 69 -7.09 -2.35 -6.55
N MET A 70 -7.68 -1.32 -5.92
CA MET A 70 -8.97 -1.38 -5.22
C MET A 70 -10.14 -0.76 -6.02
N GLU A 71 -9.99 -0.55 -7.34
CA GLU A 71 -11.06 0.01 -8.20
C GLU A 71 -11.60 -1.08 -9.13
N PRO A 72 -12.86 -1.55 -8.92
CA PRO A 72 -13.44 -2.62 -9.73
C PRO A 72 -13.99 -2.15 -11.08
N ARG A 73 -14.33 -0.85 -11.23
CA ARG A 73 -14.97 -0.30 -12.44
C ARG A 73 -14.25 -0.63 -13.75
N PRO A 74 -12.90 -0.59 -13.85
CA PRO A 74 -12.20 -0.95 -15.07
C PRO A 74 -12.49 -2.37 -15.55
N PHE A 75 -12.81 -3.28 -14.64
CA PHE A 75 -13.13 -4.67 -14.96
C PHE A 75 -14.57 -4.88 -15.43
N ALA A 76 -15.45 -3.90 -15.23
CA ALA A 76 -16.82 -3.96 -15.73
C ALA A 76 -16.91 -3.71 -17.24
N VAL A 77 -16.02 -2.87 -17.80
CA VAL A 77 -16.07 -2.43 -19.20
C VAL A 77 -14.71 -2.65 -19.87
N LYS A 78 -14.70 -3.32 -21.02
CA LYS A 78 -13.50 -3.38 -21.88
C LYS A 78 -13.44 -2.13 -22.77
N LYS A 79 -12.24 -1.54 -22.87
CA LYS A 79 -11.92 -0.49 -23.85
C LYS A 79 -11.05 -1.09 -24.97
N ARG A 80 -11.30 -0.67 -26.20
CA ARG A 80 -10.66 -1.29 -27.38
C ARG A 80 -9.17 -0.99 -27.50
N ILE A 81 -8.73 0.21 -27.15
CA ILE A 81 -7.33 0.64 -27.28
C ILE A 81 -6.95 1.47 -26.06
N LEU A 82 -5.83 1.10 -25.43
CA LEU A 82 -5.27 1.83 -24.31
C LEU A 82 -3.77 2.01 -24.54
N CYS A 83 -3.26 3.18 -24.17
CA CYS A 83 -1.82 3.46 -24.24
C CYS A 83 -1.11 2.68 -23.12
N TRP A 84 -0.59 1.49 -23.44
CA TRP A 84 0.14 0.62 -22.51
C TRP A 84 1.67 0.70 -22.67
N LYS A 85 2.17 1.07 -23.88
CA LYS A 85 3.60 1.08 -24.22
C LYS A 85 4.41 1.99 -23.28
N LYS A 86 3.90 3.18 -22.96
CA LYS A 86 4.55 4.09 -22.00
C LYS A 86 4.68 3.45 -20.62
N ASP A 87 3.62 2.78 -20.15
CA ASP A 87 3.66 2.13 -18.82
C ASP A 87 4.60 0.93 -18.84
N ALA A 88 4.68 0.19 -19.94
CA ALA A 88 5.62 -0.91 -20.11
C ALA A 88 7.07 -0.42 -20.10
N LEU A 89 7.37 0.64 -20.85
CA LEU A 89 8.72 1.22 -20.90
C LEU A 89 9.15 1.74 -19.53
N VAL A 90 8.34 2.58 -18.90
CA VAL A 90 8.66 3.13 -17.57
C VAL A 90 8.75 2.02 -16.54
N GLY A 91 7.83 1.03 -16.57
CA GLY A 91 7.85 -0.09 -15.67
C GLY A 91 9.11 -0.94 -15.81
N MET A 92 9.52 -1.25 -17.03
CA MET A 92 10.75 -2.03 -17.31
C MET A 92 11.98 -1.26 -16.85
N SER A 93 12.09 0.04 -17.18
CA SER A 93 13.23 0.86 -16.75
C SER A 93 13.34 0.92 -15.22
N CYS A 94 12.24 1.20 -14.51
CA CYS A 94 12.24 1.24 -13.05
C CYS A 94 12.57 -0.14 -12.44
N PHE A 95 12.08 -1.22 -13.04
CA PHE A 95 12.36 -2.58 -12.57
C PHE A 95 13.85 -2.90 -12.67
N LEU A 96 14.45 -2.66 -13.84
CA LEU A 96 15.88 -2.94 -14.06
C LEU A 96 16.76 -2.02 -13.20
N ILE A 97 16.49 -0.73 -13.15
CA ILE A 97 17.23 0.23 -12.32
C ILE A 97 17.15 -0.16 -10.84
N GLY A 98 15.95 -0.50 -10.37
CA GLY A 98 15.76 -0.91 -8.99
C GLY A 98 16.49 -2.21 -8.65
N LEU A 99 16.48 -3.22 -9.54
CA LEU A 99 17.24 -4.46 -9.36
C LEU A 99 18.75 -4.21 -9.35
N LEU A 100 19.27 -3.46 -10.33
CA LEU A 100 20.70 -3.14 -10.39
C LEU A 100 21.14 -2.38 -9.14
N ALA A 101 20.38 -1.39 -8.72
CA ALA A 101 20.68 -0.63 -7.51
C ALA A 101 20.60 -1.52 -6.25
N SER A 102 19.67 -2.48 -6.18
CA SER A 102 19.59 -3.44 -5.06
C SER A 102 20.84 -4.32 -5.00
N VAL A 103 21.29 -4.84 -6.15
CA VAL A 103 22.53 -5.64 -6.25
C VAL A 103 23.72 -4.79 -5.83
N MET A 104 23.85 -3.55 -6.34
CA MET A 104 24.94 -2.66 -5.98
C MET A 104 24.97 -2.38 -4.46
N VAL A 105 23.83 -2.04 -3.86
CA VAL A 105 23.74 -1.77 -2.41
C VAL A 105 24.11 -3.02 -1.60
N ALA A 106 23.74 -4.22 -2.06
CA ALA A 106 24.06 -5.48 -1.37
C ALA A 106 25.56 -5.82 -1.34
N HIS A 107 26.41 -5.16 -2.14
CA HIS A 107 27.86 -5.35 -2.13
C HIS A 107 28.59 -4.48 -1.11
N PHE A 108 27.89 -3.61 -0.40
CA PHE A 108 28.48 -2.77 0.65
C PHE A 108 28.07 -3.30 2.03
N ASP A 109 29.04 -3.76 2.81
CA ASP A 109 28.80 -4.40 4.12
C ASP A 109 28.22 -3.45 5.18
N ASP A 110 28.46 -2.14 5.07
CA ASP A 110 28.07 -1.14 6.07
C ASP A 110 26.82 -0.33 5.72
N VAL A 111 26.06 -0.73 4.70
CA VAL A 111 24.85 0.02 4.30
C VAL A 111 23.69 -0.28 5.24
N PRO A 112 23.08 0.74 5.89
CA PRO A 112 21.89 0.53 6.67
C PRO A 112 20.81 -0.19 5.87
N LEU A 113 20.30 -1.31 6.41
CA LEU A 113 19.31 -2.16 5.74
C LEU A 113 18.07 -1.39 5.25
N LEU A 114 17.71 -0.32 5.96
CA LEU A 114 16.61 0.58 5.53
C LEU A 114 16.87 1.23 4.16
N LEU A 115 18.11 1.44 3.75
CA LEU A 115 18.43 1.96 2.42
C LEU A 115 18.13 0.96 1.31
N MET A 116 18.11 -0.35 1.59
CA MET A 116 17.67 -1.39 0.65
C MET A 116 16.19 -1.24 0.27
N PHE A 117 15.36 -0.66 1.13
CA PHE A 117 13.94 -0.45 0.80
C PHE A 117 13.75 0.50 -0.38
N VAL A 118 14.68 1.43 -0.61
CA VAL A 118 14.55 2.42 -1.71
C VAL A 118 14.63 1.71 -3.07
N PRO A 119 15.71 1.00 -3.42
CA PRO A 119 15.80 0.33 -4.72
C PRO A 119 14.76 -0.80 -4.86
N LEU A 120 14.48 -1.57 -3.80
CA LEU A 120 13.42 -2.58 -3.82
C LEU A 120 12.04 -1.95 -4.05
N SER A 121 11.77 -0.82 -3.42
CA SER A 121 10.53 -0.06 -3.65
C SER A 121 10.43 0.46 -5.08
N ILE A 122 11.52 0.91 -5.69
CA ILE A 122 11.57 1.32 -7.09
C ILE A 122 11.25 0.12 -7.99
N ALA A 123 11.91 -1.01 -7.80
CA ALA A 123 11.69 -2.22 -8.59
C ALA A 123 10.25 -2.72 -8.46
N PHE A 124 9.70 -2.78 -7.25
CA PHE A 124 8.37 -3.32 -7.00
C PHE A 124 7.26 -2.34 -7.37
N HIS A 125 7.23 -1.14 -6.77
CA HIS A 125 6.10 -0.22 -6.90
C HIS A 125 6.06 0.49 -8.26
N TYR A 126 7.21 0.96 -8.75
CA TYR A 126 7.32 1.69 -10.01
C TYR A 126 7.70 0.78 -11.18
N GLY A 127 8.32 -0.37 -10.91
CA GLY A 127 8.64 -1.41 -11.88
C GLY A 127 7.51 -2.41 -12.06
N LEU A 128 7.46 -3.44 -11.23
CA LEU A 128 6.56 -4.60 -11.38
C LEU A 128 5.08 -4.22 -11.42
N LEU A 129 4.60 -3.37 -10.50
CA LEU A 129 3.18 -2.97 -10.49
C LEU A 129 2.82 -2.08 -11.68
N ARG A 130 3.79 -1.36 -12.26
CA ARG A 130 3.59 -0.61 -13.49
C ARG A 130 3.54 -1.51 -14.71
N LEU A 131 4.38 -2.54 -14.78
CA LEU A 131 4.31 -3.59 -15.81
C LEU A 131 2.97 -4.33 -15.76
N LEU A 132 2.48 -4.65 -14.57
CA LEU A 132 1.15 -5.23 -14.39
C LEU A 132 0.05 -4.27 -14.88
N THR A 133 0.19 -2.96 -14.67
CA THR A 133 -0.72 -1.95 -15.24
C THR A 133 -0.69 -1.99 -16.77
N ALA A 134 0.49 -2.04 -17.38
CA ALA A 134 0.66 -2.14 -18.83
C ALA A 134 0.01 -3.40 -19.40
N TRP A 135 0.23 -4.54 -18.74
CA TRP A 135 -0.37 -5.82 -19.13
C TRP A 135 -1.90 -5.80 -19.14
N TRP A 136 -2.53 -5.24 -18.08
CA TRP A 136 -3.98 -5.09 -18.03
C TRP A 136 -4.51 -4.13 -19.11
N ARG A 137 -3.79 -3.03 -19.37
CA ARG A 137 -4.14 -2.08 -20.44
C ARG A 137 -4.04 -2.72 -21.81
N MET A 138 -3.03 -3.53 -22.07
CA MET A 138 -2.89 -4.34 -23.28
C MET A 138 -4.09 -5.28 -23.48
N ARG A 139 -4.66 -5.82 -22.38
CA ARG A 139 -5.88 -6.65 -22.39
C ARG A 139 -7.18 -5.84 -22.48
N GLY A 140 -7.12 -4.53 -22.65
CA GLY A 140 -8.28 -3.63 -22.78
C GLY A 140 -8.95 -3.27 -21.46
N ILE A 141 -8.30 -3.52 -20.30
CA ILE A 141 -8.80 -3.13 -18.99
C ILE A 141 -8.13 -1.82 -18.56
N ALA A 142 -8.94 -0.75 -18.42
CA ALA A 142 -8.47 0.62 -18.21
C ALA A 142 -8.03 0.91 -16.75
N VAL A 143 -7.18 0.05 -16.20
CA VAL A 143 -6.59 0.28 -14.86
C VAL A 143 -5.64 1.48 -14.87
N ARG A 144 -5.45 2.09 -13.71
CA ARG A 144 -4.53 3.22 -13.52
C ARG A 144 -3.29 2.75 -12.75
N PRO A 145 -2.11 3.33 -13.02
CA PRO A 145 -0.93 3.08 -12.20
C PRO A 145 -1.22 3.38 -10.75
N LEU A 146 -0.77 2.50 -9.86
CA LEU A 146 -1.00 2.60 -8.41
C LEU A 146 -0.09 3.63 -7.75
N PHE A 147 1.08 3.87 -8.34
CA PHE A 147 2.11 4.78 -7.86
C PHE A 147 2.46 5.78 -8.95
N ARG A 148 2.70 7.03 -8.54
CA ARG A 148 3.16 8.13 -9.40
C ARG A 148 4.42 8.72 -8.80
N ASN A 149 5.19 9.46 -9.61
CA ASN A 149 6.45 10.07 -9.15
C ASN A 149 6.24 10.83 -7.81
N PRO A 150 6.83 10.38 -6.70
CA PRO A 150 6.67 10.99 -5.39
C PRO A 150 7.47 12.28 -5.25
N LEU A 151 8.57 12.43 -6.03
CA LEU A 151 9.49 13.58 -5.94
C LEU A 151 8.86 14.89 -6.41
N VAL A 152 7.75 14.82 -7.17
CA VAL A 152 7.02 16.02 -7.61
C VAL A 152 5.76 16.29 -6.77
N CYS A 153 5.68 15.74 -5.55
CA CYS A 153 4.57 16.02 -4.65
C CYS A 153 4.57 17.48 -4.21
N GLU A 154 3.39 18.02 -3.99
CA GLU A 154 3.17 19.38 -3.54
C GLU A 154 3.03 19.49 -2.01
N GLY A 155 3.29 18.41 -1.30
CA GLY A 155 3.23 18.27 0.14
C GLY A 155 2.81 16.88 0.56
N LEU A 156 2.65 16.65 1.87
CA LEU A 156 2.35 15.35 2.44
C LEU A 156 0.92 14.88 2.09
N ALA A 157 -0.04 15.82 2.05
CA ALA A 157 -1.40 15.53 1.62
C ALA A 157 -1.46 15.09 0.14
N ASP A 158 -0.70 15.75 -0.76
CA ASP A 158 -0.58 15.37 -2.17
C ASP A 158 0.10 14.01 -2.34
N PHE A 159 1.17 13.76 -1.57
CA PHE A 159 1.88 12.48 -1.57
C PHE A 159 0.91 11.31 -1.31
N TRP A 160 0.20 11.31 -0.20
CA TRP A 160 -0.71 10.22 0.18
C TRP A 160 -1.97 10.14 -0.68
N SER A 161 -2.51 11.27 -1.16
CA SER A 161 -3.77 11.26 -1.92
C SER A 161 -3.59 11.08 -3.42
N LYS A 162 -2.43 11.48 -4.01
CA LYS A 162 -2.24 11.54 -5.46
C LYS A 162 -0.99 10.84 -5.99
N ARG A 163 -0.09 10.37 -5.13
CA ARG A 163 1.20 9.79 -5.55
C ARG A 163 1.39 8.36 -5.10
N TRP A 164 1.13 8.08 -3.83
CA TRP A 164 1.42 6.80 -3.20
C TRP A 164 0.16 5.95 -3.04
N ASN A 165 0.20 4.72 -3.51
CA ASN A 165 -0.88 3.72 -3.42
C ASN A 165 -2.28 4.29 -3.66
N LEU A 166 -2.50 4.84 -4.85
CA LEU A 166 -3.73 5.57 -5.21
C LEU A 166 -5.01 4.75 -5.01
N SER A 167 -4.92 3.44 -5.21
CA SER A 167 -6.08 2.57 -5.02
C SER A 167 -6.47 2.44 -3.55
N PHE A 168 -5.48 2.30 -2.68
CA PHE A 168 -5.72 2.28 -1.24
C PHE A 168 -6.30 3.61 -0.76
N SER A 169 -5.73 4.74 -1.19
CA SER A 169 -6.25 6.07 -0.88
C SER A 169 -7.70 6.25 -1.33
N GLN A 170 -8.05 5.78 -2.53
CA GLN A 170 -9.42 5.84 -3.05
C GLN A 170 -10.38 4.94 -2.25
N MET A 171 -9.94 3.76 -1.85
CA MET A 171 -10.71 2.88 -0.98
C MET A 171 -10.97 3.55 0.36
N MET A 172 -9.91 4.03 1.03
CA MET A 172 -10.00 4.70 2.32
C MET A 172 -10.89 5.94 2.27
N ALA A 173 -10.84 6.69 1.16
CA ALA A 173 -11.72 7.84 0.96
C ALA A 173 -13.21 7.45 0.94
N ARG A 174 -13.56 6.29 0.39
CA ARG A 174 -14.95 5.81 0.31
C ARG A 174 -15.41 5.12 1.59
N THR A 175 -14.57 4.28 2.17
CA THR A 175 -14.96 3.38 3.26
C THR A 175 -14.77 4.00 4.65
N VAL A 176 -13.84 4.94 4.81
CA VAL A 176 -13.50 5.58 6.08
C VAL A 176 -13.74 7.08 6.05
N HIS A 177 -13.04 7.82 5.15
CA HIS A 177 -13.09 9.28 5.17
C HIS A 177 -14.52 9.84 5.04
N ARG A 178 -15.22 9.50 3.96
CA ARG A 178 -16.57 10.04 3.70
C ARG A 178 -17.56 9.74 4.83
N PRO A 179 -17.68 8.47 5.32
CA PRO A 179 -18.61 8.16 6.43
C PRO A 179 -18.30 8.90 7.71
N VAL A 180 -17.01 9.07 8.05
CA VAL A 180 -16.58 9.76 9.27
C VAL A 180 -16.73 11.27 9.11
N ALA A 181 -16.28 11.82 7.97
CA ALA A 181 -16.34 13.26 7.70
C ALA A 181 -17.79 13.79 7.68
N ASN A 182 -18.74 13.01 7.15
CA ASN A 182 -20.16 13.38 7.14
C ASN A 182 -20.78 13.44 8.55
N ARG A 183 -20.18 12.77 9.54
CA ARG A 183 -20.72 12.73 10.91
C ARG A 183 -19.94 13.62 11.87
N PHE A 184 -18.62 13.69 11.72
CA PHE A 184 -17.71 14.31 12.69
C PHE A 184 -16.85 15.43 12.09
N GLY A 185 -17.08 15.77 10.83
CA GLY A 185 -16.34 16.81 10.12
C GLY A 185 -15.08 16.32 9.40
N ARG A 186 -14.62 17.15 8.45
CA ARG A 186 -13.53 16.80 7.51
C ARG A 186 -12.21 16.44 8.20
N ARG A 187 -11.81 17.19 9.23
CA ARG A 187 -10.54 16.95 9.95
C ARG A 187 -10.51 15.57 10.62
N VAL A 188 -11.61 15.22 11.30
CA VAL A 188 -11.76 13.90 11.94
C VAL A 188 -11.74 12.81 10.86
N GLY A 189 -12.42 13.02 9.72
CA GLY A 189 -12.38 12.08 8.60
C GLY A 189 -10.98 11.85 8.05
N ILE A 190 -10.18 12.90 7.86
CA ILE A 190 -8.78 12.79 7.41
C ILE A 190 -7.96 11.99 8.43
N PHE A 191 -7.99 12.38 9.70
CA PHE A 191 -7.20 11.71 10.74
C PHE A 191 -7.58 10.23 10.89
N SER A 192 -8.87 9.91 10.80
CA SER A 192 -9.35 8.52 10.86
C SER A 192 -8.79 7.65 9.74
N VAL A 193 -8.56 8.20 8.54
CA VAL A 193 -7.90 7.46 7.45
C VAL A 193 -6.49 7.04 7.86
N PHE A 194 -5.72 7.93 8.43
CA PHE A 194 -4.37 7.62 8.89
C PHE A 194 -4.36 6.62 10.05
N LEU A 195 -5.25 6.76 11.02
CA LEU A 195 -5.37 5.78 12.12
C LEU A 195 -5.71 4.38 11.60
N VAL A 196 -6.71 4.26 10.72
CA VAL A 196 -7.07 2.96 10.13
C VAL A 196 -5.91 2.43 9.25
N SER A 197 -5.18 3.30 8.54
CA SER A 197 -3.97 2.88 7.81
C SER A 197 -2.91 2.32 8.75
N GLY A 198 -2.67 2.98 9.88
CA GLY A 198 -1.77 2.48 10.92
C GLY A 198 -2.18 1.10 11.44
N LEU A 199 -3.44 0.94 11.82
CA LEU A 199 -3.96 -0.36 12.30
C LEU A 199 -3.85 -1.48 11.25
N LEU A 200 -4.07 -1.18 9.97
CA LEU A 200 -3.88 -2.17 8.91
C LEU A 200 -2.39 -2.53 8.73
N HIS A 201 -1.48 -1.60 8.98
CA HIS A 201 -0.03 -1.88 8.97
C HIS A 201 0.41 -2.65 10.23
N GLU A 202 -0.24 -2.44 11.39
CA GLU A 202 -0.05 -3.34 12.54
C GLU A 202 -0.35 -4.79 12.16
N LEU A 203 -1.50 -5.03 11.54
CA LEU A 203 -1.87 -6.37 11.11
C LEU A 203 -0.91 -6.96 10.06
N ALA A 204 -0.32 -6.12 9.21
CA ALA A 204 0.56 -6.55 8.13
C ALA A 204 2.04 -6.69 8.53
N ILE A 205 2.50 -5.93 9.52
CA ILE A 205 3.92 -5.77 9.86
C ILE A 205 4.23 -6.31 11.25
N THR A 206 3.56 -5.79 12.29
CA THR A 206 3.90 -6.13 13.68
C THR A 206 3.26 -7.43 14.13
N LEU A 207 2.05 -7.72 13.70
CA LEU A 207 1.37 -8.98 14.05
C LEU A 207 2.14 -10.23 13.56
N PRO A 208 2.69 -10.30 12.33
CA PRO A 208 3.52 -11.43 11.89
C PRO A 208 4.73 -11.71 12.74
N VAL A 209 5.44 -10.68 13.20
CA VAL A 209 6.66 -10.81 14.02
C VAL A 209 6.37 -10.73 15.52
N GLN A 210 5.12 -10.49 15.90
CA GLN A 210 4.67 -10.39 17.29
C GLN A 210 5.45 -9.35 18.13
N SER A 211 5.93 -8.30 17.49
CA SER A 211 6.78 -7.27 18.10
C SER A 211 6.55 -5.90 17.47
N GLY A 212 6.90 -4.83 18.22
CA GLY A 212 6.83 -3.44 17.71
C GLY A 212 5.41 -2.88 17.59
N TYR A 213 4.44 -3.45 18.32
CA TYR A 213 3.05 -2.99 18.30
C TYR A 213 2.93 -1.52 18.66
N GLY A 214 2.07 -0.82 17.94
CA GLY A 214 1.80 0.62 18.08
C GLY A 214 2.74 1.49 17.22
N LEU A 215 3.90 1.01 16.79
CA LEU A 215 4.86 1.80 16.02
C LEU A 215 4.33 2.19 14.63
N PRO A 216 3.80 1.28 13.78
CA PRO A 216 3.15 1.66 12.53
C PRO A 216 1.96 2.60 12.73
N THR A 217 1.17 2.41 13.79
CA THR A 217 0.06 3.31 14.10
C THR A 217 0.57 4.71 14.45
N LEU A 218 1.65 4.82 15.23
CA LEU A 218 2.30 6.09 15.55
C LEU A 218 2.84 6.78 14.28
N TYR A 219 3.50 6.02 13.38
CA TYR A 219 3.95 6.52 12.08
C TYR A 219 2.80 7.20 11.33
N PHE A 220 1.71 6.50 11.11
CA PHE A 220 0.57 7.05 10.37
C PHE A 220 -0.16 8.15 11.13
N ALA A 221 -0.28 8.08 12.46
CA ALA A 221 -0.87 9.14 13.25
C ALA A 221 -0.08 10.45 13.12
N ALA A 222 1.25 10.40 13.17
CA ALA A 222 2.11 11.57 12.94
C ALA A 222 1.89 12.18 11.55
N HIS A 223 1.80 11.34 10.49
CA HIS A 223 1.46 11.81 9.15
C HIS A 223 0.08 12.48 9.09
N GLY A 224 -0.91 11.88 9.75
CA GLY A 224 -2.26 12.46 9.84
C GLY A 224 -2.27 13.84 10.50
N LEU A 225 -1.51 14.03 11.57
CA LEU A 225 -1.36 15.32 12.25
C LEU A 225 -0.69 16.35 11.33
N VAL A 226 0.40 15.99 10.66
CA VAL A 226 1.09 16.90 9.73
C VAL A 226 0.17 17.31 8.57
N VAL A 227 -0.58 16.38 7.98
CA VAL A 227 -1.57 16.70 6.93
C VAL A 227 -2.64 17.67 7.43
N LEU A 228 -3.03 17.60 8.70
CA LEU A 228 -4.03 18.52 9.27
C LEU A 228 -3.50 19.93 9.52
N VAL A 229 -2.19 20.10 9.69
CA VAL A 229 -1.56 21.42 9.95
C VAL A 229 -0.90 22.01 8.70
N GLU A 230 -0.67 21.20 7.66
CA GLU A 230 -0.13 21.64 6.37
C GLU A 230 -1.04 22.70 5.75
N ARG A 231 -0.45 23.86 5.37
CA ARG A 231 -1.18 24.99 4.80
C ARG A 231 -0.81 25.19 3.33
N ASP A 232 -1.79 25.57 2.52
CA ASP A 232 -1.58 25.90 1.11
C ASP A 232 -0.63 27.09 0.92
N SER A 233 -0.61 28.02 1.90
CA SER A 233 0.26 29.21 1.90
C SER A 233 1.73 28.91 2.14
N TRP A 234 2.10 27.72 2.57
CA TRP A 234 3.51 27.37 2.78
C TRP A 234 4.25 27.28 1.44
N PRO A 235 5.50 27.75 1.36
CA PRO A 235 6.35 27.60 0.18
C PRO A 235 6.45 26.13 -0.25
N LEU A 236 6.47 25.93 -1.56
CA LEU A 236 6.48 24.57 -2.13
C LEU A 236 7.68 23.74 -1.68
N TRP A 237 8.85 24.36 -1.53
CA TRP A 237 10.05 23.68 -1.06
C TRP A 237 9.90 23.18 0.39
N ILE A 238 9.27 23.97 1.29
CA ILE A 238 8.98 23.54 2.68
C ILE A 238 8.06 22.33 2.67
N LYS A 239 6.95 22.40 1.91
CA LYS A 239 5.98 21.28 1.83
C LYS A 239 6.61 19.99 1.28
N ARG A 240 7.47 20.11 0.26
CA ARG A 240 8.20 18.96 -0.30
C ARG A 240 9.21 18.38 0.67
N SER A 241 10.05 19.21 1.25
CA SER A 241 11.05 18.77 2.22
C SER A 241 10.40 18.10 3.43
N LEU A 242 9.30 18.69 3.94
CA LEU A 242 8.53 18.10 5.03
C LEU A 242 7.92 16.75 4.63
N ALA A 243 7.33 16.64 3.43
CA ALA A 243 6.78 15.39 2.95
C ALA A 243 7.84 14.29 2.84
N ILE A 244 9.01 14.61 2.26
CA ILE A 244 10.13 13.67 2.14
C ILE A 244 10.65 13.28 3.53
N ALA A 245 10.87 14.25 4.40
CA ALA A 245 11.36 14.01 5.76
C ALA A 245 10.39 13.14 6.57
N MET A 246 9.08 13.46 6.52
CA MET A 246 8.05 12.69 7.22
C MET A 246 7.94 11.26 6.71
N VAL A 247 8.12 11.02 5.42
CA VAL A 247 8.07 9.65 4.87
C VAL A 247 9.35 8.88 5.21
N ALA A 248 10.53 9.52 5.15
CA ALA A 248 11.81 8.84 5.24
C ALA A 248 12.33 8.68 6.68
N LEU A 249 12.31 9.76 7.49
CA LEU A 249 12.94 9.74 8.81
C LEU A 249 12.27 8.79 9.82
N PRO A 250 10.93 8.71 9.90
CA PRO A 250 10.27 7.79 10.83
C PRO A 250 10.05 6.38 10.27
N LEU A 251 10.71 5.99 9.16
CA LEU A 251 10.61 4.61 8.62
C LEU A 251 10.88 3.50 9.65
N PRO A 252 11.78 3.65 10.64
CA PRO A 252 11.93 2.67 11.71
C PRO A 252 10.67 2.44 12.56
N LEU A 253 9.77 3.42 12.62
CA LEU A 253 8.45 3.23 13.24
C LEU A 253 7.54 2.37 12.37
N LEU A 254 7.62 2.53 11.04
CA LEU A 254 6.83 1.71 10.12
C LEU A 254 7.38 0.28 10.04
N PHE A 255 8.71 0.14 9.98
CA PHE A 255 9.41 -1.15 9.88
C PHE A 255 10.29 -1.34 11.11
N PRO A 256 9.76 -1.89 12.22
CA PRO A 256 10.54 -2.20 13.42
C PRO A 256 11.69 -3.16 13.14
N ALA A 257 12.72 -3.15 13.99
CA ALA A 257 13.92 -3.95 13.81
C ALA A 257 13.62 -5.45 13.61
N GLN A 258 12.74 -6.03 14.45
CA GLN A 258 12.34 -7.42 14.33
C GLN A 258 11.73 -7.75 12.96
N PHE A 259 10.85 -6.87 12.44
CA PHE A 259 10.29 -7.07 11.10
C PHE A 259 11.39 -7.03 10.02
N THR A 260 12.32 -6.11 10.17
CA THR A 260 13.42 -5.97 9.22
C THR A 260 14.32 -7.21 9.24
N GLU A 261 14.65 -7.74 10.40
CA GLU A 261 15.50 -8.93 10.57
C GLU A 261 14.77 -10.22 10.15
N GLU A 262 13.58 -10.48 10.71
CA GLU A 262 12.89 -11.76 10.56
C GLU A 262 12.12 -11.90 9.24
N VAL A 263 11.84 -10.81 8.55
CA VAL A 263 11.11 -10.84 7.28
C VAL A 263 12.00 -10.40 6.12
N ILE A 264 12.66 -9.24 6.22
CA ILE A 264 13.39 -8.68 5.08
C ILE A 264 14.73 -9.37 4.90
N VAL A 265 15.57 -9.41 5.95
CA VAL A 265 16.90 -10.09 5.91
C VAL A 265 16.72 -11.56 5.61
N PHE A 266 15.80 -12.22 6.30
CA PHE A 266 15.48 -13.62 6.04
C PHE A 266 15.17 -13.86 4.56
N THR A 267 14.28 -13.03 3.97
CA THR A 267 13.89 -13.17 2.56
C THR A 267 15.07 -12.93 1.61
N LEU A 268 15.88 -11.90 1.88
CA LEU A 268 17.04 -11.59 1.06
C LEU A 268 18.08 -12.73 1.12
N ASN A 269 18.34 -13.28 2.29
CA ASN A 269 19.25 -14.42 2.45
C ASN A 269 18.78 -15.65 1.68
N GLN A 270 17.46 -15.93 1.66
CA GLN A 270 16.92 -17.04 0.86
C GLN A 270 17.06 -16.80 -0.65
N LEU A 271 17.03 -15.54 -1.11
CA LEU A 271 17.18 -15.19 -2.53
C LEU A 271 18.65 -15.13 -3.00
N ILE A 272 19.61 -14.90 -2.10
CA ILE A 272 21.04 -14.80 -2.41
C ILE A 272 21.72 -16.17 -2.40
N ILE A 273 21.15 -17.16 -1.70
CA ILE A 273 21.70 -18.53 -1.65
C ILE A 273 21.43 -19.32 -2.95
N PHE A 274 20.66 -18.78 -3.86
CA PHE A 274 20.46 -19.30 -5.23
C PHE A 274 21.12 -18.38 -6.26
#